data_b27669310833febeef0b23b2cd6713dd
#
_entry.id   b27669310833febeef0b23b2cd6713dd
#
_cell.length_a   1.000
_cell.length_b   1.000
_cell.length_c   1.000
_cell.angle_alpha   90.00
_cell.angle_beta   90.00
_cell.angle_gamma   90.00
#
_symmetry.space_group_name_H-M   'P 1'
#
loop_
_entity.id
_entity.type
_entity.pdbx_description
1 polymer ?
#
loop_
_entity_poly.entity_id
_entity_poly.type
_entity_poly.pdbx_seq_one_letter_code
_entity_poly.pdbx_strand_id
1 'polypeptide(L)'
;MHSVGRIGRYRLERRLGTGAFGTVWLAHDDELDAPVAVKVLAENWAHRLDVRERFLSEARLLRKAGSPRVVQVHDIGELPDGRPYFVMEYADAGTLDDLAGAGPLPVPEALRLTALAARGAHALHEAGIVHRDVKPSNVLLRTARDGTRRVLIADLGLAKTLAEASGLTLAAGSAGYRPPEQAEPGAGIDARADVYSLGAVGYRLLTGTVPAAPGRVVPPERLRPGLDPAVGHILLRALAPDREQRWPSAEALARELERTAEADGATADAEEPRHARPGAGGPTGAAEPWTVLDPVGAAGAAGASASGGPDPAAAEAPRTSGPAGTGGAGSAGDTAGAGGAADRPVRRRRRAVALTAALVLAAVAGAGVALALTLRADGPSEVRVADATGRVEVRVPKSWGRQLRDSGWDPASLGLPAGHEPGLAVAGDLADWPDLDTEVSGVFVGLSEQGDVSARVAAADHPGCRYEGGRAYSDGRWRGRVRTWGGCPGAGALTEAALVPAGGAGRPQVYVQIRGREGDGTTDRILRSLRVT
;
A
#
# COMPACT_ATOMS: atom_id res chain seq x y z
N MET A 1 2.97 -28.15 -21.31
CA MET A 1 1.61 -27.86 -20.81
C MET A 1 1.55 -28.40 -19.39
N HIS A 2 1.64 -27.53 -18.39
CA HIS A 2 1.56 -27.92 -16.99
C HIS A 2 0.09 -28.29 -16.72
N SER A 3 -0.13 -29.43 -16.10
CA SER A 3 -1.45 -29.89 -15.73
C SER A 3 -2.10 -28.86 -14.80
N VAL A 4 -3.06 -28.14 -15.31
CA VAL A 4 -3.89 -27.23 -14.52
C VAL A 4 -4.63 -28.12 -13.52
N GLY A 5 -4.43 -27.88 -12.23
CA GLY A 5 -5.01 -28.69 -11.15
C GLY A 5 -6.54 -28.63 -11.15
N ARG A 6 -7.16 -29.48 -10.32
CA ARG A 6 -8.62 -29.56 -10.14
C ARG A 6 -8.95 -29.41 -8.65
N ILE A 7 -10.00 -28.68 -8.34
CA ILE A 7 -10.55 -28.54 -6.99
C ILE A 7 -12.02 -29.03 -7.06
N GLY A 8 -12.26 -30.25 -6.63
CA GLY A 8 -13.58 -30.86 -6.78
C GLY A 8 -14.02 -30.89 -8.26
N ARG A 9 -15.20 -30.34 -8.57
CA ARG A 9 -15.71 -30.17 -9.94
C ARG A 9 -15.12 -29.00 -10.71
N TYR A 10 -14.37 -28.12 -10.04
CA TYR A 10 -13.81 -26.89 -10.62
C TYR A 10 -12.45 -27.16 -11.25
N ARG A 11 -12.34 -27.02 -12.56
CA ARG A 11 -11.10 -27.16 -13.32
C ARG A 11 -10.39 -25.82 -13.33
N LEU A 12 -9.23 -25.73 -12.65
CA LEU A 12 -8.45 -24.51 -12.58
C LEU A 12 -7.87 -24.17 -13.96
N GLU A 13 -7.93 -22.93 -14.38
CA GLU A 13 -7.43 -22.46 -15.67
C GLU A 13 -6.18 -21.59 -15.53
N ARG A 14 -6.29 -20.51 -14.75
CA ARG A 14 -5.18 -19.62 -14.48
C ARG A 14 -5.33 -18.92 -13.13
N ARG A 15 -4.24 -18.47 -12.59
CA ARG A 15 -4.26 -17.64 -11.39
C ARG A 15 -4.69 -16.22 -11.74
N LEU A 16 -5.64 -15.69 -10.98
CA LEU A 16 -6.13 -14.30 -11.07
C LEU A 16 -5.31 -13.37 -10.17
N GLY A 17 -4.95 -13.84 -8.97
CA GLY A 17 -4.20 -13.04 -8.02
C GLY A 17 -3.69 -13.87 -6.84
N THR A 18 -2.68 -13.35 -6.15
CA THR A 18 -2.18 -13.89 -4.88
C THR A 18 -2.12 -12.75 -3.87
N GLY A 19 -2.72 -12.95 -2.71
CA GLY A 19 -2.69 -12.03 -1.58
C GLY A 19 -2.12 -12.71 -0.34
N ALA A 20 -1.97 -11.94 0.74
CA ALA A 20 -1.41 -12.43 2.01
C ALA A 20 -2.17 -13.62 2.62
N PHE A 21 -3.46 -13.74 2.34
CA PHE A 21 -4.32 -14.78 2.93
C PHE A 21 -4.74 -15.86 1.96
N GLY A 22 -4.44 -15.74 0.67
CA GLY A 22 -4.87 -16.75 -0.29
C GLY A 22 -4.56 -16.43 -1.73
N THR A 23 -4.86 -17.40 -2.57
CA THR A 23 -4.73 -17.31 -4.01
C THR A 23 -6.11 -17.44 -4.65
N VAL A 24 -6.38 -16.58 -5.62
CA VAL A 24 -7.61 -16.60 -6.42
C VAL A 24 -7.30 -17.15 -7.79
N TRP A 25 -8.08 -18.14 -8.22
CA TRP A 25 -7.97 -18.83 -9.49
C TRP A 25 -9.21 -18.59 -10.34
N LEU A 26 -9.04 -18.37 -11.64
CA LEU A 26 -10.06 -18.62 -12.62
C LEU A 26 -10.20 -20.11 -12.76
N ALA A 27 -11.42 -20.60 -12.68
CA ALA A 27 -11.75 -22.00 -12.87
C ALA A 27 -13.04 -22.15 -13.71
N HIS A 28 -13.22 -23.30 -14.28
CA HIS A 28 -14.46 -23.70 -14.97
C HIS A 28 -15.22 -24.71 -14.11
N ASP A 29 -16.48 -24.43 -13.85
CA ASP A 29 -17.41 -25.38 -13.24
C ASP A 29 -17.90 -26.33 -14.34
N ASP A 30 -17.37 -27.55 -14.37
CA ASP A 30 -17.68 -28.52 -15.43
C ASP A 30 -19.13 -29.07 -15.34
N GLU A 31 -19.85 -28.87 -14.22
CA GLU A 31 -21.26 -29.29 -14.08
C GLU A 31 -22.22 -28.20 -14.56
N LEU A 32 -21.89 -26.93 -14.32
CA LEU A 32 -22.72 -25.77 -14.70
C LEU A 32 -22.29 -25.14 -16.02
N ASP A 33 -21.19 -25.61 -16.61
CA ASP A 33 -20.57 -25.08 -17.84
C ASP A 33 -20.37 -23.54 -17.75
N ALA A 34 -19.74 -23.09 -16.67
CA ALA A 34 -19.61 -21.67 -16.37
C ALA A 34 -18.26 -21.31 -15.75
N PRO A 35 -17.69 -20.13 -16.09
CA PRO A 35 -16.48 -19.64 -15.43
C PRO A 35 -16.80 -19.16 -14.00
N VAL A 36 -15.93 -19.52 -13.06
CA VAL A 36 -16.01 -19.13 -11.65
C VAL A 36 -14.65 -18.67 -11.14
N ALA A 37 -14.63 -17.91 -10.05
CA ALA A 37 -13.40 -17.61 -9.30
C ALA A 37 -13.34 -18.49 -8.05
N VAL A 38 -12.19 -19.14 -7.81
CA VAL A 38 -11.96 -19.97 -6.63
C VAL A 38 -10.88 -19.34 -5.77
N LYS A 39 -11.24 -18.89 -4.56
CA LYS A 39 -10.31 -18.35 -3.57
C LYS A 39 -9.93 -19.48 -2.60
N VAL A 40 -8.62 -19.74 -2.49
CA VAL A 40 -8.05 -20.80 -1.65
C VAL A 40 -7.21 -20.16 -0.56
N LEU A 41 -7.37 -20.59 0.69
CA LEU A 41 -6.52 -20.12 1.80
C LEU A 41 -5.06 -20.49 1.54
N ALA A 42 -4.13 -19.55 1.80
CA ALA A 42 -2.71 -19.80 1.62
C ALA A 42 -2.20 -20.82 2.66
N GLU A 43 -1.21 -21.63 2.26
CA GLU A 43 -0.71 -22.77 3.03
C GLU A 43 -0.16 -22.38 4.40
N ASN A 44 0.54 -21.25 4.48
CA ASN A 44 1.09 -20.71 5.74
C ASN A 44 0.02 -20.41 6.80
N TRP A 45 -1.27 -20.33 6.43
CA TRP A 45 -2.41 -20.14 7.32
C TRP A 45 -3.22 -21.41 7.58
N ALA A 46 -2.87 -22.53 6.94
CA ALA A 46 -3.62 -23.79 7.00
C ALA A 46 -3.90 -24.29 8.43
N HIS A 47 -2.92 -24.10 9.33
CA HIS A 47 -2.99 -24.56 10.72
C HIS A 47 -3.50 -23.52 11.72
N ARG A 48 -3.82 -22.29 11.25
CA ARG A 48 -4.34 -21.20 12.08
C ARG A 48 -5.87 -21.23 12.09
N LEU A 49 -6.45 -21.83 13.12
CA LEU A 49 -7.92 -21.98 13.23
C LEU A 49 -8.66 -20.63 13.20
N ASP A 50 -8.09 -19.60 13.82
CA ASP A 50 -8.61 -18.25 13.84
C ASP A 50 -8.65 -17.59 12.44
N VAL A 51 -7.64 -17.84 11.60
CA VAL A 51 -7.58 -17.35 10.23
C VAL A 51 -8.54 -18.14 9.32
N ARG A 52 -8.59 -19.47 9.49
CA ARG A 52 -9.54 -20.34 8.76
C ARG A 52 -10.99 -19.92 9.02
N GLU A 53 -11.36 -19.69 10.29
CA GLU A 53 -12.73 -19.29 10.64
C GLU A 53 -13.08 -17.93 10.02
N ARG A 54 -12.16 -16.97 10.01
CA ARG A 54 -12.40 -15.67 9.37
C ARG A 54 -12.49 -15.75 7.86
N PHE A 55 -11.66 -16.59 7.23
CA PHE A 55 -11.75 -16.86 5.79
C PHE A 55 -13.13 -17.42 5.41
N LEU A 56 -13.65 -18.39 6.18
CA LEU A 56 -14.99 -18.93 5.97
C LEU A 56 -16.10 -17.92 6.33
N SER A 57 -15.88 -17.09 7.36
CA SER A 57 -16.81 -16.02 7.73
C SER A 57 -16.92 -14.97 6.64
N GLU A 58 -15.83 -14.63 5.94
CA GLU A 58 -15.86 -13.75 4.77
C GLU A 58 -16.83 -14.28 3.71
N ALA A 59 -16.70 -15.55 3.33
CA ALA A 59 -17.58 -16.18 2.36
C ALA A 59 -19.06 -16.14 2.80
N ARG A 60 -19.33 -16.46 4.09
CA ARG A 60 -20.69 -16.43 4.64
C ARG A 60 -21.29 -15.01 4.67
N LEU A 61 -20.48 -14.00 5.00
CA LEU A 61 -20.94 -12.60 5.04
C LEU A 61 -21.19 -12.04 3.63
N LEU A 62 -20.33 -12.33 2.66
CA LEU A 62 -20.57 -11.99 1.25
C LEU A 62 -21.87 -12.63 0.75
N ARG A 63 -22.10 -13.92 1.08
CA ARG A 63 -23.35 -14.60 0.75
C ARG A 63 -24.57 -13.96 1.43
N LYS A 64 -24.44 -13.56 2.71
CA LYS A 64 -25.51 -12.93 3.48
C LYS A 64 -25.93 -11.56 2.90
N ALA A 65 -25.01 -10.82 2.34
CA ALA A 65 -25.28 -9.50 1.77
C ALA A 65 -26.32 -9.54 0.64
N GLY A 66 -26.37 -10.64 -0.15
CA GLY A 66 -27.43 -10.93 -1.11
C GLY A 66 -27.67 -9.85 -2.18
N SER A 67 -26.72 -8.96 -2.42
CA SER A 67 -26.84 -7.82 -3.32
C SER A 67 -26.17 -8.08 -4.67
N PRO A 68 -26.78 -7.68 -5.79
CA PRO A 68 -26.13 -7.77 -7.11
C PRO A 68 -24.92 -6.85 -7.28
N ARG A 69 -24.56 -6.04 -6.26
CA ARG A 69 -23.39 -5.15 -6.20
C ARG A 69 -22.27 -5.70 -5.33
N VAL A 70 -22.47 -6.89 -4.74
CA VAL A 70 -21.48 -7.61 -3.94
C VAL A 70 -21.21 -8.93 -4.62
N VAL A 71 -19.96 -9.36 -4.66
CA VAL A 71 -19.58 -10.63 -5.29
C VAL A 71 -20.39 -11.79 -4.68
N GLN A 72 -20.99 -12.61 -5.54
CA GLN A 72 -21.83 -13.73 -5.10
C GLN A 72 -20.97 -14.96 -4.81
N VAL A 73 -21.09 -15.51 -3.60
CA VAL A 73 -20.45 -16.79 -3.24
C VAL A 73 -21.40 -17.93 -3.58
N HIS A 74 -20.91 -18.91 -4.32
CA HIS A 74 -21.67 -20.06 -4.82
C HIS A 74 -21.47 -21.30 -3.96
N ASP A 75 -20.24 -21.55 -3.51
CA ASP A 75 -19.88 -22.78 -2.80
C ASP A 75 -18.72 -22.55 -1.81
N ILE A 76 -18.61 -23.46 -0.83
CA ILE A 76 -17.52 -23.49 0.15
C ILE A 76 -17.08 -24.95 0.28
N GLY A 77 -15.77 -25.20 0.26
CA GLY A 77 -15.23 -26.54 0.41
C GLY A 77 -13.87 -26.58 1.08
N GLU A 78 -13.28 -27.75 1.11
CA GLU A 78 -11.97 -27.99 1.70
C GLU A 78 -11.12 -28.84 0.74
N LEU A 79 -9.84 -28.51 0.62
CA LEU A 79 -8.87 -29.28 -0.16
C LEU A 79 -8.46 -30.55 0.59
N PRO A 80 -7.88 -31.56 -0.08
CA PRO A 80 -7.35 -32.76 0.58
C PRO A 80 -6.31 -32.48 1.67
N ASP A 81 -5.60 -31.35 1.60
CA ASP A 81 -4.64 -30.91 2.61
C ASP A 81 -5.28 -30.12 3.76
N GLY A 82 -6.62 -30.04 3.79
CA GLY A 82 -7.38 -29.38 4.83
C GLY A 82 -7.52 -27.86 4.68
N ARG A 83 -7.03 -27.24 3.61
CA ARG A 83 -7.21 -25.80 3.37
C ARG A 83 -8.62 -25.51 2.87
N PRO A 84 -9.33 -24.53 3.47
CA PRO A 84 -10.62 -24.12 2.96
C PRO A 84 -10.47 -23.34 1.65
N TYR A 85 -11.49 -23.47 0.80
CA TYR A 85 -11.70 -22.63 -0.37
C TYR A 85 -13.16 -22.20 -0.45
N PHE A 86 -13.42 -21.14 -1.18
CA PHE A 86 -14.77 -20.81 -1.60
C PHE A 86 -14.81 -20.40 -3.07
N VAL A 87 -15.95 -20.66 -3.68
CA VAL A 87 -16.24 -20.40 -5.08
C VAL A 87 -17.16 -19.19 -5.18
N MET A 88 -16.84 -18.28 -6.07
CA MET A 88 -17.60 -17.06 -6.26
C MET A 88 -17.75 -16.72 -7.75
N GLU A 89 -18.64 -15.78 -8.07
CA GLU A 89 -18.80 -15.30 -9.44
C GLU A 89 -17.47 -14.74 -9.96
N TYR A 90 -17.22 -15.02 -11.23
CA TYR A 90 -16.04 -14.48 -11.92
C TYR A 90 -16.36 -13.11 -12.51
N ALA A 91 -15.50 -12.13 -12.23
CA ALA A 91 -15.52 -10.79 -12.82
C ALA A 91 -14.50 -10.73 -13.96
N ASP A 92 -14.98 -10.62 -15.18
CA ASP A 92 -14.21 -10.78 -16.41
C ASP A 92 -13.52 -9.50 -16.89
N ALA A 93 -13.88 -8.32 -16.33
CA ALA A 93 -13.39 -7.02 -16.76
C ALA A 93 -12.32 -6.40 -15.81
N GLY A 94 -11.68 -7.22 -14.96
CA GLY A 94 -10.62 -6.78 -14.06
C GLY A 94 -11.13 -6.04 -12.81
N THR A 95 -10.34 -5.10 -12.31
CA THR A 95 -10.55 -4.33 -11.09
C THR A 95 -10.52 -2.81 -11.37
N LEU A 96 -10.95 -1.99 -10.41
CA LEU A 96 -10.69 -0.55 -10.50
C LEU A 96 -9.21 -0.19 -10.42
N ASP A 97 -8.37 -1.08 -9.83
CA ASP A 97 -6.92 -0.87 -9.77
C ASP A 97 -6.29 -0.98 -11.17
N ASP A 98 -6.77 -1.94 -11.98
CA ASP A 98 -6.34 -2.09 -13.38
C ASP A 98 -6.68 -0.84 -14.20
N LEU A 99 -7.88 -0.25 -14.00
CA LEU A 99 -8.26 1.00 -14.65
C LEU A 99 -7.41 2.18 -14.16
N ALA A 100 -7.23 2.31 -12.85
CA ALA A 100 -6.42 3.38 -12.25
C ALA A 100 -4.93 3.29 -12.64
N GLY A 101 -4.44 2.09 -12.95
CA GLY A 101 -3.09 1.84 -13.44
C GLY A 101 -2.85 2.43 -14.84
N ALA A 102 -3.87 2.58 -15.66
CA ALA A 102 -3.80 3.21 -16.97
C ALA A 102 -3.77 4.76 -16.92
N GLY A 103 -3.99 5.35 -15.76
CA GLY A 103 -3.99 6.81 -15.53
C GLY A 103 -5.33 7.34 -15.00
N PRO A 104 -5.44 8.68 -14.82
CA PRO A 104 -6.67 9.31 -14.37
C PRO A 104 -7.83 9.08 -15.35
N LEU A 105 -9.00 8.73 -14.83
CA LEU A 105 -10.21 8.55 -15.65
C LEU A 105 -10.88 9.88 -15.99
N PRO A 106 -11.74 9.92 -17.04
CA PRO A 106 -12.67 11.02 -17.26
C PRO A 106 -13.52 11.28 -16.01
N VAL A 107 -13.80 12.57 -15.71
CA VAL A 107 -14.50 12.95 -14.47
C VAL A 107 -15.84 12.22 -14.31
N PRO A 108 -16.75 12.20 -15.31
CA PRO A 108 -18.04 11.52 -15.16
C PRO A 108 -17.88 10.01 -14.92
N GLU A 109 -16.89 9.37 -15.56
CA GLU A 109 -16.64 7.93 -15.37
C GLU A 109 -16.09 7.63 -13.95
N ALA A 110 -15.13 8.43 -13.47
CA ALA A 110 -14.56 8.28 -12.13
C ALA A 110 -15.64 8.45 -11.05
N LEU A 111 -16.49 9.48 -11.18
CA LEU A 111 -17.62 9.72 -10.26
C LEU A 111 -18.63 8.57 -10.30
N ARG A 112 -19.02 8.13 -11.49
CA ARG A 112 -19.96 7.03 -11.67
C ARG A 112 -19.46 5.72 -11.08
N LEU A 113 -18.19 5.34 -11.33
CA LEU A 113 -17.62 4.11 -10.80
C LEU A 113 -17.48 4.17 -9.27
N THR A 114 -17.10 5.33 -8.72
CA THR A 114 -17.03 5.54 -7.27
C THR A 114 -18.42 5.45 -6.63
N ALA A 115 -19.44 6.03 -7.26
CA ALA A 115 -20.82 5.95 -6.79
C ALA A 115 -21.35 4.50 -6.80
N LEU A 116 -21.06 3.73 -7.85
CA LEU A 116 -21.45 2.32 -7.93
C LEU A 116 -20.75 1.48 -6.85
N ALA A 117 -19.46 1.74 -6.57
CA ALA A 117 -18.74 1.11 -5.45
C ALA A 117 -19.37 1.49 -4.10
N ALA A 118 -19.74 2.76 -3.92
CA ALA A 118 -20.42 3.24 -2.71
C ALA A 118 -21.81 2.58 -2.51
N ARG A 119 -22.57 2.35 -3.58
CA ARG A 119 -23.81 1.56 -3.57
C ARG A 119 -23.56 0.11 -3.13
N GLY A 120 -22.44 -0.49 -3.56
CA GLY A 120 -22.05 -1.84 -3.15
C GLY A 120 -21.68 -1.91 -1.67
N ALA A 121 -20.90 -0.96 -1.17
CA ALA A 121 -20.58 -0.84 0.25
C ALA A 121 -21.83 -0.58 1.10
N HIS A 122 -22.76 0.26 0.63
CA HIS A 122 -24.03 0.49 1.32
C HIS A 122 -24.84 -0.81 1.49
N ALA A 123 -24.91 -1.64 0.45
CA ALA A 123 -25.59 -2.94 0.55
C ALA A 123 -24.98 -3.88 1.61
N LEU A 124 -23.66 -3.81 1.83
CA LEU A 124 -23.02 -4.49 2.97
C LEU A 124 -23.44 -3.88 4.30
N HIS A 125 -23.50 -2.54 4.38
CA HIS A 125 -23.89 -1.82 5.60
C HIS A 125 -25.33 -2.14 6.01
N GLU A 126 -26.25 -2.27 5.07
CA GLU A 126 -27.64 -2.71 5.32
C GLU A 126 -27.70 -4.13 5.88
N ALA A 127 -26.76 -5.02 5.48
CA ALA A 127 -26.63 -6.35 6.05
C ALA A 127 -25.88 -6.37 7.41
N GLY A 128 -25.50 -5.20 7.95
CA GLY A 128 -24.75 -5.05 9.20
C GLY A 128 -23.25 -5.37 9.06
N ILE A 129 -22.69 -5.26 7.85
CA ILE A 129 -21.30 -5.61 7.54
C ILE A 129 -20.54 -4.34 7.15
N VAL A 130 -19.46 -4.02 7.87
CA VAL A 130 -18.47 -3.01 7.46
C VAL A 130 -17.32 -3.69 6.75
N HIS A 131 -16.94 -3.23 5.57
CA HIS A 131 -15.96 -3.88 4.70
C HIS A 131 -14.52 -3.77 5.23
N ARG A 132 -14.11 -2.58 5.71
CA ARG A 132 -12.81 -2.27 6.36
C ARG A 132 -11.57 -2.35 5.47
N ASP A 133 -11.66 -2.79 4.22
CA ASP A 133 -10.54 -2.84 3.26
C ASP A 133 -11.01 -2.45 1.85
N VAL A 134 -11.85 -1.42 1.72
CA VAL A 134 -12.25 -0.89 0.40
C VAL A 134 -11.03 -0.24 -0.25
N LYS A 135 -10.68 -0.71 -1.44
CA LYS A 135 -9.58 -0.19 -2.28
C LYS A 135 -9.83 -0.60 -3.73
N PRO A 136 -9.16 0.01 -4.71
CA PRO A 136 -9.42 -0.28 -6.13
C PRO A 136 -9.29 -1.76 -6.51
N SER A 137 -8.36 -2.51 -5.93
CA SER A 137 -8.16 -3.94 -6.21
C SER A 137 -9.26 -4.86 -5.63
N ASN A 138 -10.08 -4.36 -4.68
CA ASN A 138 -11.22 -5.07 -4.10
C ASN A 138 -12.56 -4.65 -4.71
N VAL A 139 -12.53 -3.81 -5.75
CA VAL A 139 -13.69 -3.39 -6.52
C VAL A 139 -13.56 -3.99 -7.91
N LEU A 140 -14.30 -5.07 -8.15
CA LEU A 140 -14.25 -5.85 -9.37
C LEU A 140 -15.17 -5.30 -10.44
N LEU A 141 -14.80 -5.52 -11.68
CA LEU A 141 -15.57 -5.14 -12.85
C LEU A 141 -16.04 -6.38 -13.61
N ARG A 142 -17.31 -6.43 -13.93
CA ARG A 142 -17.92 -7.50 -14.71
C ARG A 142 -18.68 -6.94 -15.91
N THR A 143 -18.54 -7.58 -17.05
CA THR A 143 -19.32 -7.24 -18.25
C THR A 143 -20.74 -7.75 -18.09
N ALA A 144 -21.73 -6.87 -18.16
CA ALA A 144 -23.14 -7.24 -18.18
C ALA A 144 -23.56 -7.67 -19.60
N ARG A 145 -24.72 -8.31 -19.72
CA ARG A 145 -25.22 -8.82 -21.02
C ARG A 145 -25.47 -7.72 -22.07
N ASP A 146 -25.73 -6.51 -21.62
CA ASP A 146 -25.89 -5.31 -22.46
C ASP A 146 -24.57 -4.62 -22.81
N GLY A 147 -23.43 -5.21 -22.44
CA GLY A 147 -22.09 -4.65 -22.64
C GLY A 147 -21.69 -3.59 -21.62
N THR A 148 -22.54 -3.22 -20.68
CA THR A 148 -22.21 -2.26 -19.62
C THR A 148 -21.32 -2.91 -18.56
N ARG A 149 -20.54 -2.09 -17.83
CA ARG A 149 -19.72 -2.56 -16.71
C ARG A 149 -20.52 -2.53 -15.42
N ARG A 150 -20.65 -3.68 -14.76
CA ARG A 150 -21.14 -3.80 -13.39
C ARG A 150 -19.95 -3.71 -12.43
N VAL A 151 -20.18 -3.02 -11.32
CA VAL A 151 -19.21 -2.89 -10.22
C VAL A 151 -19.64 -3.81 -9.09
N LEU A 152 -18.70 -4.62 -8.59
CA LEU A 152 -18.90 -5.60 -7.52
C LEU A 152 -17.90 -5.35 -6.41
N ILE A 153 -18.37 -5.27 -5.17
CA ILE A 153 -17.49 -5.23 -4.00
C ILE A 153 -17.12 -6.66 -3.62
N ALA A 154 -15.81 -6.89 -3.36
CA ALA A 154 -15.24 -8.18 -3.02
C ALA A 154 -14.21 -8.05 -1.89
N ASP A 155 -13.80 -9.17 -1.29
CA ASP A 155 -12.70 -9.26 -0.33
C ASP A 155 -12.88 -8.41 0.94
N LEU A 156 -13.74 -8.88 1.86
CA LEU A 156 -13.90 -8.26 3.19
C LEU A 156 -12.61 -8.38 4.00
N GLY A 157 -12.16 -7.28 4.64
CA GLY A 157 -10.90 -7.21 5.37
C GLY A 157 -10.82 -8.01 6.68
N LEU A 158 -11.59 -9.11 6.84
CA LEU A 158 -11.72 -9.85 8.09
C LEU A 158 -10.44 -10.55 8.53
N ALA A 159 -9.74 -11.18 7.61
CA ALA A 159 -8.47 -11.85 7.90
C ALA A 159 -7.35 -10.84 8.18
N LYS A 160 -7.41 -9.68 7.51
CA LYS A 160 -6.46 -8.58 7.67
C LYS A 160 -6.51 -7.96 9.08
N THR A 161 -7.70 -7.73 9.61
CA THR A 161 -7.87 -7.19 10.98
C THR A 161 -7.27 -8.09 12.06
N LEU A 162 -7.26 -9.42 11.86
CA LEU A 162 -6.62 -10.34 12.80
C LEU A 162 -5.09 -10.28 12.71
N ALA A 163 -4.54 -10.27 11.51
CA ALA A 163 -3.10 -10.17 11.31
C ALA A 163 -2.58 -8.85 11.92
N GLU A 164 -3.30 -7.75 11.76
CA GLU A 164 -3.00 -6.47 12.37
C GLU A 164 -3.10 -6.52 13.90
N ALA A 165 -4.14 -7.13 14.45
CA ALA A 165 -4.29 -7.33 15.90
C ALA A 165 -3.21 -8.25 16.49
N SER A 166 -2.66 -9.16 15.67
CA SER A 166 -1.56 -10.06 16.03
C SER A 166 -0.17 -9.43 15.82
N GLY A 167 -0.09 -8.14 15.46
CA GLY A 167 1.16 -7.44 15.19
C GLY A 167 1.83 -7.83 13.86
N LEU A 168 1.13 -8.56 13.01
CA LEU A 168 1.57 -8.87 11.65
C LEU A 168 1.28 -7.67 10.76
N THR A 169 2.32 -6.96 10.34
CA THR A 169 2.21 -5.81 9.44
C THR A 169 1.86 -6.31 8.05
N LEU A 170 0.65 -6.02 7.60
CA LEU A 170 0.22 -6.33 6.24
C LEU A 170 0.67 -5.24 5.27
N ALA A 171 0.97 -5.67 4.05
CA ALA A 171 1.59 -4.90 3.00
C ALA A 171 1.11 -3.45 2.84
N ALA A 172 2.04 -2.56 2.55
CA ALA A 172 1.93 -1.11 2.42
C ALA A 172 0.87 -0.59 1.41
N GLY A 173 0.37 -1.43 0.49
CA GLY A 173 -0.54 -1.02 -0.59
C GLY A 173 -1.92 -0.49 -0.18
N SER A 174 -2.30 -0.59 1.10
CA SER A 174 -3.61 -0.11 1.58
C SER A 174 -3.54 1.14 2.45
N ALA A 175 -2.35 1.69 2.73
CA ALA A 175 -2.18 2.76 3.72
C ALA A 175 -2.99 4.03 3.38
N GLY A 176 -3.01 4.46 2.12
CA GLY A 176 -3.74 5.66 1.69
C GLY A 176 -5.25 5.50 1.60
N TYR A 177 -5.77 4.27 1.71
CA TYR A 177 -7.22 3.99 1.71
C TYR A 177 -7.78 3.76 3.11
N ARG A 178 -6.92 3.75 4.14
CA ARG A 178 -7.30 3.41 5.51
C ARG A 178 -7.65 4.67 6.31
N PRO A 179 -8.84 4.72 6.94
CA PRO A 179 -9.21 5.84 7.80
C PRO A 179 -8.42 5.84 9.11
N PRO A 180 -8.25 7.02 9.78
CA PRO A 180 -7.47 7.16 11.00
C PRO A 180 -7.90 6.22 12.12
N GLU A 181 -9.20 6.10 12.37
CA GLU A 181 -9.78 5.26 13.42
C GLU A 181 -9.46 3.77 13.28
N GLN A 182 -9.10 3.33 12.09
CA GLN A 182 -8.69 1.93 11.85
C GLN A 182 -7.27 1.64 12.35
N ALA A 183 -6.46 2.68 12.55
CA ALA A 183 -5.12 2.59 13.11
C ALA A 183 -5.10 2.74 14.64
N GLU A 184 -6.21 3.19 15.25
CA GLU A 184 -6.32 3.46 16.67
C GLU A 184 -6.90 2.26 17.44
N PRO A 185 -6.14 1.64 18.36
CA PRO A 185 -6.66 0.54 19.18
C PRO A 185 -7.86 0.99 20.03
N GLY A 186 -8.99 0.28 19.90
CA GLY A 186 -10.19 0.59 20.69
C GLY A 186 -11.12 1.66 20.09
N ALA A 187 -10.74 2.31 19.00
CA ALA A 187 -11.68 3.15 18.26
C ALA A 187 -12.75 2.26 17.62
N GLY A 188 -14.01 2.49 17.95
CA GLY A 188 -15.14 1.79 17.33
C GLY A 188 -15.16 2.09 15.82
N ILE A 189 -15.20 1.05 14.99
CA ILE A 189 -15.26 1.18 13.53
C ILE A 189 -16.71 1.03 13.09
N ASP A 190 -17.25 2.04 12.41
CA ASP A 190 -18.58 2.03 11.80
C ASP A 190 -18.51 2.14 10.27
N ALA A 191 -19.67 2.21 9.60
CA ALA A 191 -19.80 2.29 8.15
C ALA A 191 -19.07 3.49 7.51
N ARG A 192 -18.79 4.55 8.28
CA ARG A 192 -18.09 5.75 7.80
C ARG A 192 -16.59 5.52 7.60
N ALA A 193 -16.06 4.41 8.10
CA ALA A 193 -14.72 3.93 7.73
C ALA A 193 -14.64 3.61 6.22
N ASP A 194 -15.66 2.92 5.69
CA ASP A 194 -15.73 2.60 4.27
C ASP A 194 -16.01 3.85 3.42
N VAL A 195 -16.72 4.86 3.95
CA VAL A 195 -16.91 6.16 3.28
C VAL A 195 -15.57 6.85 3.02
N TYR A 196 -14.66 6.85 4.01
CA TYR A 196 -13.30 7.36 3.81
C TYR A 196 -12.57 6.61 2.71
N SER A 197 -12.61 5.29 2.76
CA SER A 197 -11.93 4.43 1.77
C SER A 197 -12.49 4.64 0.35
N LEU A 198 -13.81 4.83 0.20
CA LEU A 198 -14.47 5.17 -1.06
C LEU A 198 -14.04 6.55 -1.58
N GLY A 199 -13.91 7.53 -0.69
CA GLY A 199 -13.34 8.85 -1.02
C GLY A 199 -11.93 8.72 -1.58
N ALA A 200 -11.10 7.84 -0.98
CA ALA A 200 -9.75 7.56 -1.46
C ALA A 200 -9.73 6.84 -2.82
N VAL A 201 -10.67 5.92 -3.07
CA VAL A 201 -10.87 5.30 -4.38
C VAL A 201 -11.19 6.35 -5.43
N GLY A 202 -12.20 7.21 -5.19
CA GLY A 202 -12.58 8.27 -6.12
C GLY A 202 -11.45 9.28 -6.38
N TYR A 203 -10.71 9.63 -5.33
CA TYR A 203 -9.53 10.49 -5.44
C TYR A 203 -8.47 9.85 -6.36
N ARG A 204 -8.16 8.56 -6.18
CA ARG A 204 -7.22 7.82 -7.04
C ARG A 204 -7.67 7.76 -8.49
N LEU A 205 -8.95 7.47 -8.73
CA LEU A 205 -9.50 7.41 -10.09
C LEU A 205 -9.45 8.76 -10.81
N LEU A 206 -9.66 9.87 -10.09
CA LEU A 206 -9.63 11.21 -10.65
C LEU A 206 -8.24 11.79 -10.85
N THR A 207 -7.33 11.57 -9.90
CA THR A 207 -6.02 12.23 -9.88
C THR A 207 -4.88 11.34 -10.36
N GLY A 208 -5.11 10.02 -10.44
CA GLY A 208 -4.06 9.04 -10.72
C GLY A 208 -3.14 8.78 -9.52
N THR A 209 -3.34 9.43 -8.35
CA THR A 209 -2.50 9.30 -7.16
C THR A 209 -3.30 8.85 -5.95
N VAL A 210 -2.67 8.14 -5.03
CA VAL A 210 -3.27 7.80 -3.74
C VAL A 210 -3.27 9.05 -2.85
N PRO A 211 -4.35 9.33 -2.08
CA PRO A 211 -4.35 10.48 -1.18
C PRO A 211 -3.25 10.38 -0.13
N ALA A 212 -2.66 11.52 0.22
CA ALA A 212 -1.70 11.62 1.31
C ALA A 212 -2.35 11.28 2.66
N ALA A 213 -1.53 11.20 3.71
CA ALA A 213 -2.00 10.91 5.06
C ALA A 213 -3.17 11.82 5.48
N PRO A 214 -4.09 11.33 6.34
CA PRO A 214 -5.23 12.09 6.83
C PRO A 214 -4.83 13.49 7.33
N GLY A 215 -5.59 14.52 6.93
CA GLY A 215 -5.28 15.93 7.22
C GLY A 215 -4.21 16.57 6.34
N ARG A 216 -3.58 15.82 5.43
CA ARG A 216 -2.57 16.32 4.47
C ARG A 216 -2.95 16.09 3.01
N VAL A 217 -4.20 15.73 2.76
CA VAL A 217 -4.68 15.43 1.41
C VAL A 217 -4.62 16.69 0.56
N VAL A 218 -3.96 16.61 -0.59
CA VAL A 218 -3.90 17.71 -1.56
C VAL A 218 -5.27 17.82 -2.25
N PRO A 219 -5.85 19.02 -2.37
CA PRO A 219 -7.09 19.20 -3.12
C PRO A 219 -6.97 18.66 -4.56
N PRO A 220 -7.95 17.85 -5.04
CA PRO A 220 -7.87 17.21 -6.36
C PRO A 220 -7.67 18.20 -7.52
N GLU A 221 -8.25 19.41 -7.43
CA GLU A 221 -8.14 20.49 -8.44
C GLU A 221 -6.70 21.02 -8.59
N ARG A 222 -5.84 20.82 -7.60
CA ARG A 222 -4.41 21.16 -7.71
C ARG A 222 -3.62 20.13 -8.52
N LEU A 223 -4.07 18.87 -8.50
CA LEU A 223 -3.45 17.77 -9.25
C LEU A 223 -4.03 17.62 -10.64
N ARG A 224 -5.28 18.05 -10.83
CA ARG A 224 -6.01 18.02 -12.10
C ARG A 224 -6.58 19.40 -12.39
N PRO A 225 -5.82 20.28 -13.08
CA PRO A 225 -6.30 21.60 -13.45
C PRO A 225 -7.57 21.51 -14.29
N GLY A 226 -8.55 22.38 -14.01
CA GLY A 226 -9.85 22.39 -14.69
C GLY A 226 -10.91 21.47 -14.07
N LEU A 227 -10.58 20.74 -13.00
CA LEU A 227 -11.57 20.00 -12.22
C LEU A 227 -12.49 20.98 -11.48
N ASP A 228 -13.81 20.76 -11.57
CA ASP A 228 -14.78 21.52 -10.78
C ASP A 228 -14.47 21.37 -9.26
N PRO A 229 -14.30 22.47 -8.53
CA PRO A 229 -14.08 22.44 -7.09
C PRO A 229 -15.15 21.68 -6.30
N ALA A 230 -16.38 21.61 -6.81
CA ALA A 230 -17.46 20.83 -6.22
C ALA A 230 -17.13 19.34 -6.14
N VAL A 231 -16.50 18.78 -7.18
CA VAL A 231 -16.02 17.39 -7.21
C VAL A 231 -14.95 17.17 -6.13
N GLY A 232 -13.98 18.10 -6.05
CA GLY A 232 -12.93 18.09 -5.02
C GLY A 232 -13.53 18.09 -3.62
N HIS A 233 -14.52 18.96 -3.37
CA HIS A 233 -15.19 19.07 -2.08
C HIS A 233 -15.87 17.77 -1.63
N ILE A 234 -16.55 17.06 -2.56
CA ILE A 234 -17.22 15.79 -2.25
C ILE A 234 -16.21 14.76 -1.73
N LEU A 235 -15.07 14.62 -2.42
CA LEU A 235 -14.05 13.65 -2.05
C LEU A 235 -13.30 14.05 -0.78
N LEU A 236 -12.94 15.34 -0.62
CA LEU A 236 -12.27 15.83 0.59
C LEU A 236 -13.16 15.68 1.83
N ARG A 237 -14.48 15.87 1.70
CA ARG A 237 -15.42 15.59 2.78
C ARG A 237 -15.43 14.10 3.16
N ALA A 238 -15.41 13.19 2.18
CA ALA A 238 -15.30 11.76 2.47
C ALA A 238 -13.98 11.42 3.17
N LEU A 239 -12.88 12.12 2.82
CA LEU A 239 -11.54 11.96 3.36
C LEU A 239 -11.28 12.76 4.66
N ALA A 240 -12.31 13.36 5.28
CA ALA A 240 -12.15 14.07 6.54
C ALA A 240 -11.57 13.14 7.62
N PRO A 241 -10.53 13.56 8.38
CA PRO A 241 -9.97 12.77 9.47
C PRO A 241 -11.00 12.41 10.52
N ASP A 242 -11.82 13.40 10.93
CA ASP A 242 -12.95 13.20 11.83
C ASP A 242 -14.13 12.57 11.07
N ARG A 243 -14.53 11.38 11.49
CA ARG A 243 -15.65 10.64 10.89
C ARG A 243 -16.99 11.37 10.97
N GLU A 244 -17.18 12.25 11.96
CA GLU A 244 -18.42 13.02 12.10
C GLU A 244 -18.56 14.09 11.01
N GLN A 245 -17.47 14.51 10.40
CA GLN A 245 -17.45 15.47 9.29
C GLN A 245 -17.64 14.81 7.92
N ARG A 246 -17.52 13.48 7.83
CA ARG A 246 -17.71 12.71 6.59
C ARG A 246 -19.19 12.68 6.18
N TRP A 247 -19.42 12.11 5.01
CA TRP A 247 -20.78 11.72 4.62
C TRP A 247 -21.33 10.71 5.63
N PRO A 248 -22.62 10.83 6.03
CA PRO A 248 -23.18 9.98 7.08
C PRO A 248 -23.30 8.51 6.68
N SER A 249 -23.30 8.21 5.37
CA SER A 249 -23.37 6.86 4.84
C SER A 249 -22.74 6.78 3.45
N ALA A 250 -22.41 5.57 3.00
CA ALA A 250 -21.98 5.31 1.63
C ALA A 250 -23.07 5.65 0.61
N GLU A 251 -24.34 5.51 0.98
CA GLU A 251 -25.49 5.92 0.19
C GLU A 251 -25.52 7.45 -0.04
N ALA A 252 -25.27 8.24 1.02
CA ALA A 252 -25.23 9.70 0.89
C ALA A 252 -24.10 10.16 -0.03
N LEU A 253 -22.91 9.51 0.06
CA LEU A 253 -21.80 9.74 -0.85
C LEU A 253 -22.17 9.38 -2.29
N ALA A 254 -22.78 8.20 -2.50
CA ALA A 254 -23.17 7.74 -3.84
C ALA A 254 -24.12 8.73 -4.54
N ARG A 255 -25.16 9.18 -3.84
CA ARG A 255 -26.12 10.15 -4.40
C ARG A 255 -25.47 11.46 -4.81
N GLU A 256 -24.55 11.95 -4.01
CA GLU A 256 -23.88 13.21 -4.33
C GLU A 256 -22.93 13.08 -5.53
N LEU A 257 -22.21 11.95 -5.62
CA LEU A 257 -21.39 11.64 -6.80
C LEU A 257 -22.22 11.48 -8.08
N GLU A 258 -23.37 10.80 -8.00
CA GLU A 258 -24.30 10.61 -9.12
C GLU A 258 -24.86 11.95 -9.61
N ARG A 259 -25.37 12.78 -8.69
CA ARG A 259 -25.90 14.10 -9.00
C ARG A 259 -24.87 15.00 -9.70
N THR A 260 -23.63 14.94 -9.25
CA THR A 260 -22.54 15.74 -9.82
C THR A 260 -22.11 15.21 -11.18
N ALA A 261 -22.06 13.88 -11.37
CA ALA A 261 -21.76 13.27 -12.66
C ALA A 261 -22.81 13.62 -13.73
N GLU A 262 -24.09 13.69 -13.36
CA GLU A 262 -25.19 14.08 -14.25
C GLU A 262 -25.09 15.57 -14.65
N ALA A 263 -24.75 16.44 -13.72
CA ALA A 263 -24.56 17.88 -14.00
C ALA A 263 -23.37 18.13 -14.94
N ASP A 264 -22.28 17.42 -14.74
CA ASP A 264 -21.05 17.53 -15.57
C ASP A 264 -21.29 16.97 -16.98
N GLY A 265 -22.08 15.89 -17.13
CA GLY A 265 -22.49 15.33 -18.42
C GLY A 265 -23.41 16.27 -19.19
N ALA A 266 -24.34 16.94 -18.50
CA ALA A 266 -25.26 17.89 -19.14
C ALA A 266 -24.55 19.17 -19.64
N THR A 267 -23.48 19.59 -18.96
CA THR A 267 -22.69 20.75 -19.43
C THR A 267 -21.79 20.39 -20.60
N ALA A 268 -21.25 19.17 -20.67
CA ALA A 268 -20.47 18.70 -21.82
C ALA A 268 -21.29 18.60 -23.10
N ASP A 269 -22.56 18.15 -23.02
CA ASP A 269 -23.50 18.09 -24.15
C ASP A 269 -23.99 19.48 -24.59
N ALA A 270 -23.91 20.49 -23.72
CA ALA A 270 -24.31 21.86 -24.03
C ALA A 270 -23.20 22.68 -24.72
N GLU A 271 -21.94 22.26 -24.58
CA GLU A 271 -20.78 22.92 -25.17
C GLU A 271 -20.37 22.40 -26.55
N GLU A 272 -21.00 21.32 -27.06
CA GLU A 272 -20.81 20.93 -28.46
C GLU A 272 -21.48 21.99 -29.37
N PRO A 273 -20.74 22.68 -30.24
CA PRO A 273 -21.34 23.66 -31.15
C PRO A 273 -22.28 22.90 -32.08
N ARG A 274 -23.58 23.23 -32.01
CA ARG A 274 -24.58 22.78 -32.98
C ARG A 274 -24.12 23.22 -34.36
N HIS A 275 -23.43 22.33 -35.07
CA HIS A 275 -23.16 22.53 -36.49
C HIS A 275 -24.50 22.66 -37.19
N ALA A 276 -24.72 23.84 -37.73
CA ALA A 276 -25.86 24.20 -38.56
C ALA A 276 -26.06 23.11 -39.63
N ARG A 277 -27.24 22.51 -39.63
CA ARG A 277 -27.70 21.66 -40.73
C ARG A 277 -27.80 22.51 -42.00
N PRO A 278 -27.12 22.15 -43.10
CA PRO A 278 -27.48 22.68 -44.44
C PRO A 278 -28.80 22.05 -44.85
N GLY A 279 -29.64 22.89 -45.46
CA GLY A 279 -31.01 22.63 -45.80
C GLY A 279 -31.25 21.44 -46.75
N ALA A 280 -32.45 20.97 -46.65
CA ALA A 280 -33.05 19.90 -47.43
C ALA A 280 -32.98 20.10 -48.96
N GLY A 281 -32.54 19.07 -49.66
CA GLY A 281 -32.69 18.87 -51.08
C GLY A 281 -32.54 17.37 -51.35
N GLY A 282 -33.65 16.63 -51.47
CA GLY A 282 -33.69 15.32 -52.08
C GLY A 282 -33.69 15.43 -53.62
N PRO A 283 -33.72 14.34 -54.40
CA PRO A 283 -34.21 13.01 -54.09
C PRO A 283 -33.43 11.81 -54.70
N THR A 284 -33.86 10.59 -54.31
CA THR A 284 -33.85 9.30 -55.03
C THR A 284 -32.58 8.70 -55.62
N GLY A 285 -32.29 7.46 -55.21
CA GLY A 285 -31.41 6.54 -55.92
C GLY A 285 -31.07 5.29 -55.13
N ALA A 286 -31.87 4.24 -55.32
CA ALA A 286 -31.55 2.80 -55.35
C ALA A 286 -30.50 2.17 -54.43
N ALA A 287 -30.94 1.18 -53.72
CA ALA A 287 -30.19 0.15 -53.00
C ALA A 287 -29.36 -0.71 -53.94
N GLU A 288 -28.13 -1.09 -53.46
CA GLU A 288 -27.46 -2.32 -53.84
C GLU A 288 -26.61 -2.82 -52.67
N PRO A 289 -26.33 -4.16 -52.58
CA PRO A 289 -26.09 -4.86 -51.32
C PRO A 289 -24.61 -5.09 -51.01
N TRP A 290 -24.35 -5.36 -49.74
CA TRP A 290 -23.10 -5.70 -49.11
C TRP A 290 -22.39 -6.91 -49.69
N THR A 291 -21.12 -6.78 -50.03
CA THR A 291 -20.21 -7.90 -50.26
C THR A 291 -19.16 -7.98 -49.14
N VAL A 292 -19.15 -9.14 -48.53
CA VAL A 292 -18.11 -9.62 -47.57
C VAL A 292 -16.81 -9.79 -48.33
N LEU A 293 -15.69 -9.36 -47.76
CA LEU A 293 -14.35 -9.83 -48.14
C LEU A 293 -13.54 -10.14 -46.89
N ASP A 294 -13.22 -11.43 -46.77
CA ASP A 294 -12.29 -12.05 -45.83
C ASP A 294 -10.81 -11.78 -46.20
N PRO A 295 -9.87 -12.09 -45.32
CA PRO A 295 -8.50 -11.60 -45.29
C PRO A 295 -7.48 -12.54 -45.96
N VAL A 296 -6.46 -11.99 -46.60
CA VAL A 296 -5.19 -12.68 -46.96
C VAL A 296 -4.11 -11.61 -46.93
N GLY A 297 -3.01 -11.70 -46.19
CA GLY A 297 -1.94 -12.61 -46.25
C GLY A 297 -0.63 -11.82 -46.35
N ALA A 298 0.18 -12.00 -45.36
CA ALA A 298 1.65 -12.08 -45.27
C ALA A 298 2.61 -11.40 -46.27
N ALA A 299 3.69 -10.94 -45.68
CA ALA A 299 5.11 -10.99 -46.08
C ALA A 299 5.77 -9.75 -46.71
N GLY A 300 6.82 -9.32 -46.04
CA GLY A 300 8.11 -9.25 -46.72
C GLY A 300 8.87 -7.93 -46.70
N ALA A 301 9.85 -7.87 -45.82
CA ALA A 301 11.26 -7.54 -46.11
C ALA A 301 11.72 -6.08 -46.37
N ALA A 302 12.63 -5.68 -45.51
CA ALA A 302 13.99 -5.20 -45.75
C ALA A 302 14.22 -3.75 -46.26
N GLY A 303 15.09 -3.06 -45.51
CA GLY A 303 16.17 -2.35 -46.18
C GLY A 303 16.47 -0.93 -45.77
N ALA A 304 17.50 -0.79 -44.95
CA ALA A 304 18.69 0.07 -45.11
C ALA A 304 18.60 1.60 -44.90
N SER A 305 19.31 2.02 -43.89
CA SER A 305 20.53 2.88 -43.90
C SER A 305 20.42 4.39 -44.05
N ALA A 306 21.04 5.01 -43.10
CA ALA A 306 22.16 5.95 -43.13
C ALA A 306 21.92 7.41 -42.71
N SER A 307 22.62 7.74 -41.68
CA SER A 307 23.62 8.80 -41.50
C SER A 307 23.17 10.27 -41.36
N GLY A 308 23.71 10.90 -40.32
CA GLY A 308 24.13 12.30 -40.32
C GLY A 308 23.89 13.06 -39.02
N GLY A 309 24.87 13.04 -38.12
CA GLY A 309 25.05 14.16 -37.18
C GLY A 309 25.72 15.36 -37.87
N PRO A 310 25.95 16.50 -37.27
CA PRO A 310 26.75 16.66 -36.06
C PRO A 310 26.30 17.78 -35.09
N ASP A 311 26.81 17.70 -33.89
CA ASP A 311 27.09 18.78 -32.92
C ASP A 311 28.09 19.82 -33.50
N PRO A 312 28.44 21.02 -32.88
CA PRO A 312 28.33 21.46 -31.46
C PRO A 312 28.22 22.98 -31.23
N ALA A 313 28.38 23.38 -29.99
CA ALA A 313 28.88 24.65 -29.42
C ALA A 313 27.91 25.42 -28.53
N ALA A 314 28.11 25.47 -27.25
CA ALA A 314 29.01 26.26 -26.41
C ALA A 314 28.64 27.75 -26.30
N ALA A 315 28.45 28.18 -25.08
CA ALA A 315 28.76 29.46 -24.43
C ALA A 315 27.70 29.81 -23.38
N GLU A 316 27.93 30.06 -22.21
CA GLU A 316 28.82 30.90 -21.37
C GLU A 316 27.98 31.56 -20.30
N ALA A 317 28.42 31.44 -19.05
CA ALA A 317 27.89 32.16 -17.89
C ALA A 317 28.40 33.61 -17.87
N PRO A 318 27.80 34.48 -17.07
CA PRO A 318 28.64 35.13 -16.06
C PRO A 318 28.07 35.29 -14.66
N ARG A 319 29.02 35.31 -13.73
CA ARG A 319 28.91 35.62 -12.30
C ARG A 319 28.76 37.14 -12.08
N THR A 320 28.17 37.55 -10.94
CA THR A 320 28.62 38.65 -10.05
C THR A 320 27.79 38.60 -8.77
N SER A 321 28.36 38.35 -7.64
CA SER A 321 28.96 39.16 -6.58
C SER A 321 27.94 39.88 -5.67
N GLY A 322 27.99 39.55 -4.35
CA GLY A 322 27.36 40.25 -3.23
C GLY A 322 27.95 41.64 -2.96
N PRO A 323 27.62 42.35 -1.88
CA PRO A 323 28.11 42.05 -0.54
C PRO A 323 27.21 42.46 0.67
N ALA A 324 27.62 42.00 1.80
CA ALA A 324 27.52 42.27 3.21
C ALA A 324 27.07 43.67 3.74
N GLY A 325 26.56 43.68 4.98
CA GLY A 325 26.41 44.84 5.86
C GLY A 325 25.47 44.54 7.03
N THR A 326 25.96 44.07 8.13
CA THR A 326 26.30 44.69 9.42
C THR A 326 25.19 45.43 10.17
N GLY A 327 24.86 44.96 11.38
CA GLY A 327 25.05 45.71 12.63
C GLY A 327 23.81 46.19 13.37
N GLY A 328 23.80 45.98 14.65
CA GLY A 328 23.15 46.88 15.57
C GLY A 328 22.43 46.28 16.76
N ALA A 329 23.10 46.30 17.86
CA ALA A 329 22.69 45.96 19.21
C ALA A 329 21.95 47.12 19.92
N GLY A 330 21.37 46.83 21.08
CA GLY A 330 20.97 47.79 22.12
C GLY A 330 19.67 47.37 22.79
N SER A 331 19.71 46.92 23.98
CA SER A 331 19.98 47.44 25.32
C SER A 331 18.74 47.93 26.06
N ALA A 332 18.42 47.22 27.13
CA ALA A 332 18.11 47.59 28.51
C ALA A 332 17.10 48.69 28.87
N GLY A 333 16.42 48.42 29.98
CA GLY A 333 15.74 49.44 30.80
C GLY A 333 14.75 48.91 31.79
N ASP A 334 15.21 48.70 32.97
CA ASP A 334 14.75 48.76 34.34
C ASP A 334 13.63 49.75 34.65
N THR A 335 12.82 49.44 35.65
CA THR A 335 12.55 50.13 36.94
C THR A 335 11.24 49.56 37.54
N ALA A 336 11.21 48.94 38.67
CA ALA A 336 11.22 49.36 40.07
C ALA A 336 9.97 50.12 40.54
N GLY A 337 9.35 49.66 41.62
CA GLY A 337 8.36 50.40 42.37
C GLY A 337 7.61 49.55 43.41
N ALA A 338 7.93 49.79 44.60
CA ALA A 338 7.75 49.28 45.93
C ALA A 338 6.44 49.63 46.62
N GLY A 339 6.16 48.91 47.74
CA GLY A 339 5.36 49.30 48.91
C GLY A 339 4.16 48.41 49.16
N GLY A 340 4.03 47.79 50.29
CA GLY A 340 4.06 48.00 51.66
C GLY A 340 3.25 46.96 52.44
N ALA A 341 3.86 46.44 53.39
CA ALA A 341 3.65 46.04 54.79
C ALA A 341 2.34 45.38 55.30
N ALA A 342 2.60 44.28 56.00
CA ALA A 342 2.13 43.83 57.33
C ALA A 342 0.71 43.21 57.47
N ASP A 343 0.60 41.96 57.84
CA ASP A 343 0.38 41.43 59.19
C ASP A 343 0.20 39.90 59.26
N ARG A 344 1.00 39.27 59.98
CA ARG A 344 1.10 38.22 61.01
C ARG A 344 0.47 36.79 60.89
N PRO A 345 1.00 35.85 61.60
CA PRO A 345 1.25 34.47 61.11
C PRO A 345 0.64 33.40 62.06
N VAL A 346 -0.41 32.76 61.67
CA VAL A 346 -0.83 31.48 62.38
C VAL A 346 -1.34 30.42 61.40
N ARG A 347 -1.62 30.76 60.16
CA ARG A 347 -2.08 29.77 59.16
C ARG A 347 -0.96 29.09 58.36
N ARG A 348 0.31 29.44 58.57
CA ARG A 348 1.42 28.92 57.73
C ARG A 348 1.87 27.51 58.05
N ARG A 349 1.69 27.03 59.33
CA ARG A 349 2.16 25.68 59.69
C ARG A 349 1.25 24.55 59.16
N ARG A 350 -0.09 24.76 59.08
CA ARG A 350 -0.99 23.74 58.55
C ARG A 350 -0.93 23.63 57.00
N ARG A 351 -0.62 24.72 56.30
CA ARG A 351 -0.44 24.69 54.84
C ARG A 351 0.91 24.15 54.42
N ALA A 352 1.96 24.34 55.21
CA ALA A 352 3.29 23.76 54.92
C ALA A 352 3.29 22.22 55.10
N VAL A 353 2.60 21.68 56.13
CA VAL A 353 2.47 20.23 56.32
C VAL A 353 1.58 19.61 55.24
N ALA A 354 0.51 20.30 54.82
CA ALA A 354 -0.34 19.82 53.72
C ALA A 354 0.38 19.86 52.35
N LEU A 355 1.22 20.88 52.10
CA LEU A 355 2.03 20.99 50.88
C LEU A 355 3.15 19.96 50.83
N THR A 356 3.81 19.67 51.97
CA THR A 356 4.85 18.63 52.02
C THR A 356 4.23 17.23 51.90
N ALA A 357 3.07 16.96 52.51
CA ALA A 357 2.37 15.69 52.32
C ALA A 357 1.86 15.53 50.88
N ALA A 358 1.36 16.59 50.22
CA ALA A 358 0.96 16.55 48.81
C ALA A 358 2.14 16.39 47.86
N LEU A 359 3.30 17.00 48.15
CA LEU A 359 4.53 16.83 47.37
C LEU A 359 5.13 15.42 47.56
N VAL A 360 5.07 14.84 48.74
CA VAL A 360 5.52 13.46 48.98
C VAL A 360 4.59 12.46 48.31
N LEU A 361 3.26 12.68 48.36
CA LEU A 361 2.29 11.87 47.63
C LEU A 361 2.42 12.00 46.12
N ALA A 362 2.69 13.19 45.61
CA ALA A 362 2.96 13.41 44.18
C ALA A 362 4.30 12.81 43.74
N ALA A 363 5.33 12.84 44.59
CA ALA A 363 6.64 12.21 44.33
C ALA A 363 6.52 10.68 44.36
N VAL A 364 5.76 10.10 45.30
CA VAL A 364 5.50 8.65 45.37
C VAL A 364 4.60 8.20 44.21
N ALA A 365 3.59 8.98 43.83
CA ALA A 365 2.78 8.72 42.64
C ALA A 365 3.58 8.89 41.35
N GLY A 366 4.45 9.92 41.26
CA GLY A 366 5.36 10.14 40.14
C GLY A 366 6.40 9.04 40.00
N ALA A 367 7.00 8.59 41.11
CA ALA A 367 7.94 7.46 41.12
C ALA A 367 7.23 6.14 40.79
N GLY A 368 6.01 5.92 41.26
CA GLY A 368 5.19 4.75 40.92
C GLY A 368 4.78 4.74 39.45
N VAL A 369 4.44 5.89 38.87
CA VAL A 369 4.13 6.02 37.43
C VAL A 369 5.41 5.91 36.59
N ALA A 370 6.53 6.50 37.02
CA ALA A 370 7.82 6.34 36.35
C ALA A 370 8.30 4.89 36.41
N LEU A 371 8.17 4.19 37.55
CA LEU A 371 8.49 2.78 37.69
C LEU A 371 7.52 1.89 36.91
N ALA A 372 6.22 2.22 36.85
CA ALA A 372 5.25 1.51 36.03
C ALA A 372 5.45 1.76 34.51
N LEU A 373 5.95 2.95 34.13
CA LEU A 373 6.32 3.27 32.75
C LEU A 373 7.65 2.60 32.35
N THR A 374 8.62 2.50 33.27
CA THR A 374 9.86 1.75 33.03
C THR A 374 9.64 0.22 33.02
N LEU A 375 8.72 -0.30 33.85
CA LEU A 375 8.34 -1.71 33.83
C LEU A 375 7.40 -2.09 32.65
N ARG A 376 6.80 -1.11 31.95
CA ARG A 376 6.05 -1.32 30.69
C ARG A 376 6.92 -1.15 29.44
N ALA A 377 8.18 -0.76 29.57
CA ALA A 377 9.08 -0.53 28.44
C ALA A 377 9.80 -1.79 27.91
N ASP A 378 9.68 -2.96 28.56
CA ASP A 378 10.37 -4.19 28.16
C ASP A 378 9.44 -5.19 27.45
N GLY A 379 8.79 -4.75 26.37
CA GLY A 379 8.49 -5.65 25.26
C GLY A 379 9.79 -5.87 24.45
N PRO A 380 9.96 -7.04 23.77
CA PRO A 380 11.20 -7.30 23.03
C PRO A 380 11.50 -6.13 22.09
N SER A 381 12.71 -5.58 22.20
CA SER A 381 13.20 -4.46 21.38
C SER A 381 13.32 -4.84 19.90
N GLU A 382 13.21 -6.13 19.58
CA GLU A 382 13.30 -6.71 18.25
C GLU A 382 12.04 -7.51 17.91
N VAL A 383 11.69 -7.52 16.63
CA VAL A 383 10.60 -8.32 16.07
C VAL A 383 11.20 -9.34 15.09
N ARG A 384 10.63 -10.54 15.09
CA ARG A 384 10.96 -11.62 14.17
C ARG A 384 10.11 -11.48 12.92
N VAL A 385 10.74 -11.53 11.75
CA VAL A 385 10.10 -11.39 10.45
C VAL A 385 10.53 -12.54 9.56
N ALA A 386 9.59 -13.10 8.79
CA ALA A 386 9.85 -14.16 7.81
C ALA A 386 9.23 -13.79 6.46
N ASP A 387 9.78 -14.34 5.37
CA ASP A 387 9.17 -14.26 4.05
C ASP A 387 7.91 -15.17 3.97
N ALA A 388 7.08 -14.98 2.95
CA ALA A 388 5.83 -15.72 2.78
C ALA A 388 6.02 -17.24 2.65
N THR A 389 7.23 -17.70 2.28
CA THR A 389 7.56 -19.12 2.18
C THR A 389 8.08 -19.70 3.50
N GLY A 390 8.39 -18.86 4.49
CA GLY A 390 9.04 -19.25 5.74
C GLY A 390 10.50 -19.68 5.58
N ARG A 391 11.07 -19.59 4.37
CA ARG A 391 12.46 -19.98 4.10
C ARG A 391 13.47 -18.96 4.60
N VAL A 392 13.10 -17.69 4.65
CA VAL A 392 13.95 -16.59 5.12
C VAL A 392 13.35 -15.98 6.37
N GLU A 393 14.14 -15.90 7.43
CA GLU A 393 13.74 -15.30 8.68
C GLU A 393 14.85 -14.43 9.26
N VAL A 394 14.49 -13.27 9.81
CA VAL A 394 15.40 -12.32 10.42
C VAL A 394 14.77 -11.59 11.60
N ARG A 395 15.57 -11.14 12.57
CA ARG A 395 15.13 -10.24 13.64
C ARG A 395 15.59 -8.82 13.36
N VAL A 396 14.69 -7.88 13.49
CA VAL A 396 14.94 -6.46 13.24
C VAL A 396 14.48 -5.62 14.44
N PRO A 397 15.03 -4.41 14.63
CA PRO A 397 14.51 -3.48 15.60
C PRO A 397 13.00 -3.22 15.38
N LYS A 398 12.23 -3.16 16.45
CA LYS A 398 10.77 -2.93 16.38
C LYS A 398 10.42 -1.64 15.64
N SER A 399 11.27 -0.61 15.69
CA SER A 399 11.10 0.64 14.97
C SER A 399 11.22 0.50 13.45
N TRP A 400 11.90 -0.54 12.94
CA TRP A 400 12.07 -0.84 11.52
C TRP A 400 10.93 -1.69 10.97
N GLY A 401 10.28 -2.49 11.81
CA GLY A 401 9.24 -3.44 11.45
C GLY A 401 7.88 -2.81 11.12
N ARG A 402 7.85 -1.61 10.53
CA ARG A 402 6.58 -0.92 10.20
C ARG A 402 5.94 -1.44 8.93
N GLN A 403 6.75 -1.75 7.93
CA GLN A 403 6.30 -2.27 6.65
C GLN A 403 7.11 -3.51 6.27
N LEU A 404 6.44 -4.54 5.74
CA LEU A 404 7.02 -5.80 5.29
C LEU A 404 6.58 -6.10 3.86
N ARG A 405 7.54 -6.45 3.01
CA ARG A 405 7.31 -7.12 1.73
C ARG A 405 7.96 -8.50 1.84
N ASP A 406 7.17 -9.55 1.78
CA ASP A 406 7.56 -10.94 2.01
C ASP A 406 7.28 -11.85 0.81
N SER A 407 6.78 -11.28 -0.29
CA SER A 407 6.37 -11.99 -1.50
C SER A 407 7.52 -12.52 -2.36
N GLY A 408 8.76 -12.52 -1.83
CA GLY A 408 9.95 -12.88 -2.59
C GLY A 408 10.55 -11.71 -3.37
N TRP A 409 11.55 -12.01 -4.19
CA TRP A 409 12.26 -11.02 -5.00
C TRP A 409 12.69 -11.58 -6.37
N ASP A 410 12.99 -10.68 -7.29
CA ASP A 410 13.62 -11.04 -8.56
C ASP A 410 15.13 -10.74 -8.51
N PRO A 411 16.00 -11.76 -8.56
CA PRO A 411 17.45 -11.59 -8.59
C PRO A 411 17.97 -10.75 -9.76
N ALA A 412 17.17 -10.57 -10.81
CA ALA A 412 17.54 -9.68 -11.94
C ALA A 412 17.72 -8.22 -11.47
N SER A 413 17.07 -7.80 -10.39
CA SER A 413 17.29 -6.49 -9.78
C SER A 413 18.74 -6.28 -9.29
N LEU A 414 19.44 -7.36 -8.97
CA LEU A 414 20.88 -7.37 -8.64
C LEU A 414 21.77 -7.75 -9.85
N GLY A 415 21.20 -7.86 -11.05
CA GLY A 415 21.89 -8.30 -12.27
C GLY A 415 22.29 -9.79 -12.25
N LEU A 416 21.56 -10.62 -11.53
CA LEU A 416 21.62 -12.08 -11.53
C LEU A 416 20.58 -12.65 -12.52
N PRO A 417 20.57 -13.96 -12.82
CA PRO A 417 19.53 -14.54 -13.64
C PRO A 417 18.14 -14.23 -13.10
N ALA A 418 17.22 -13.84 -13.98
CA ALA A 418 15.84 -13.51 -13.62
C ALA A 418 15.11 -14.72 -13.04
N GLY A 419 14.28 -14.48 -12.03
CA GLY A 419 13.51 -15.53 -11.36
C GLY A 419 12.65 -14.95 -10.25
N HIS A 420 11.91 -15.83 -9.59
CA HIS A 420 11.15 -15.48 -8.38
C HIS A 420 11.67 -16.33 -7.24
N GLU A 421 12.49 -15.73 -6.40
CA GLU A 421 13.20 -16.39 -5.31
C GLU A 421 12.66 -15.93 -3.94
N PRO A 422 12.81 -16.74 -2.89
CA PRO A 422 12.43 -16.34 -1.53
C PRO A 422 13.17 -15.09 -1.08
N GLY A 423 12.47 -14.19 -0.40
CA GLY A 423 13.07 -12.97 0.12
C GLY A 423 12.07 -12.05 0.78
N LEU A 424 12.58 -11.15 1.59
CA LEU A 424 11.79 -10.16 2.31
C LEU A 424 12.48 -8.80 2.36
N ALA A 425 11.68 -7.74 2.46
CA ALA A 425 12.13 -6.40 2.79
C ALA A 425 11.33 -5.88 3.97
N VAL A 426 12.01 -5.30 4.95
CA VAL A 426 11.41 -4.70 6.14
C VAL A 426 11.98 -3.32 6.33
N ALA A 427 11.14 -2.30 6.39
CA ALA A 427 11.59 -0.91 6.57
C ALA A 427 10.57 -0.06 7.32
N GLY A 428 10.99 1.11 7.75
CA GLY A 428 10.10 2.15 8.26
C GLY A 428 9.12 2.64 7.19
N ASP A 429 9.59 2.75 5.94
CA ASP A 429 8.82 2.99 4.73
C ASP A 429 9.43 2.22 3.55
N LEU A 430 8.64 1.36 2.89
CA LEU A 430 9.10 0.57 1.73
C LEU A 430 8.97 1.32 0.41
N ALA A 431 8.16 2.37 0.34
CA ALA A 431 8.08 3.20 -0.86
C ALA A 431 9.36 4.03 -1.03
N ASP A 432 9.90 4.52 0.08
CA ASP A 432 11.15 5.29 0.12
C ASP A 432 12.41 4.41 0.22
N TRP A 433 12.25 3.08 0.38
CA TRP A 433 13.37 2.15 0.50
C TRP A 433 14.37 2.19 -0.67
N PRO A 434 13.96 2.30 -1.95
CA PRO A 434 14.90 2.34 -3.07
C PRO A 434 15.70 3.64 -3.16
N ASP A 435 15.20 4.73 -2.59
CA ASP A 435 15.80 6.05 -2.65
C ASP A 435 16.78 6.26 -1.50
N LEU A 436 18.09 6.35 -1.81
CA LEU A 436 19.15 6.54 -0.81
C LEU A 436 19.19 7.95 -0.22
N ASP A 437 18.45 8.90 -0.76
CA ASP A 437 18.35 10.27 -0.25
C ASP A 437 17.30 10.40 0.87
N THR A 438 16.52 9.36 1.14
CA THR A 438 15.48 9.33 2.18
C THR A 438 15.98 8.72 3.49
N GLU A 439 15.53 9.26 4.64
CA GLU A 439 15.82 8.71 5.99
C GLU A 439 14.97 7.46 6.27
N VAL A 440 15.31 6.33 5.66
CA VAL A 440 14.63 5.06 5.90
C VAL A 440 15.60 4.02 6.45
N SER A 441 15.28 3.48 7.62
CA SER A 441 16.00 2.33 8.19
C SER A 441 15.25 1.03 7.91
N GLY A 442 15.99 -0.04 7.57
CA GLY A 442 15.39 -1.31 7.24
C GLY A 442 16.40 -2.38 6.83
N VAL A 443 15.89 -3.53 6.40
CA VAL A 443 16.66 -4.66 5.87
C VAL A 443 15.93 -5.29 4.69
N PHE A 444 16.69 -5.63 3.68
CA PHE A 444 16.30 -6.55 2.61
C PHE A 444 17.12 -7.82 2.72
N VAL A 445 16.49 -8.99 2.56
CA VAL A 445 17.14 -10.30 2.48
C VAL A 445 16.56 -11.05 1.29
N GLY A 446 17.41 -11.52 0.40
CA GLY A 446 17.01 -12.32 -0.76
C GLY A 446 17.86 -13.60 -0.87
N LEU A 447 17.23 -14.75 -1.09
CA LEU A 447 17.92 -15.99 -1.47
C LEU A 447 18.23 -15.99 -2.95
N SER A 448 19.30 -16.65 -3.34
CA SER A 448 19.59 -16.94 -4.75
C SER A 448 20.15 -18.34 -4.90
N GLU A 449 19.44 -19.15 -5.68
CA GLU A 449 19.87 -20.50 -6.05
C GLU A 449 20.80 -20.46 -7.29
N GLN A 450 20.80 -19.34 -8.03
CA GLN A 450 21.57 -19.16 -9.26
C GLN A 450 22.39 -17.86 -9.23
N GLY A 451 23.45 -17.81 -10.04
CA GLY A 451 24.33 -16.65 -10.13
C GLY A 451 25.37 -16.56 -9.02
N ASP A 452 26.07 -15.44 -8.96
CA ASP A 452 27.14 -15.17 -7.97
C ASP A 452 26.85 -13.85 -7.23
N VAL A 453 26.16 -13.96 -6.10
CA VAL A 453 25.85 -12.85 -5.20
C VAL A 453 27.13 -12.20 -4.67
N SER A 454 28.18 -13.01 -4.41
CA SER A 454 29.44 -12.51 -3.87
C SER A 454 30.16 -11.59 -4.87
N ALA A 455 30.15 -11.94 -6.15
CA ALA A 455 30.72 -11.09 -7.21
C ALA A 455 29.93 -9.78 -7.34
N ARG A 456 28.60 -9.84 -7.22
CA ARG A 456 27.73 -8.63 -7.28
C ARG A 456 27.97 -7.69 -6.12
N VAL A 457 27.98 -8.20 -4.88
CA VAL A 457 28.30 -7.39 -3.70
C VAL A 457 29.72 -6.84 -3.78
N ALA A 458 30.70 -7.60 -4.33
CA ALA A 458 32.06 -7.11 -4.50
C ALA A 458 32.17 -5.95 -5.51
N ALA A 459 31.29 -5.92 -6.51
CA ALA A 459 31.24 -4.89 -7.56
C ALA A 459 30.28 -3.73 -7.22
N ALA A 460 29.49 -3.83 -6.13
CA ALA A 460 28.53 -2.80 -5.76
C ALA A 460 29.22 -1.46 -5.50
N ASP A 461 28.60 -0.39 -6.01
CA ASP A 461 28.99 1.00 -5.77
C ASP A 461 27.73 1.85 -5.55
N HIS A 462 27.81 2.79 -4.62
CA HIS A 462 26.68 3.64 -4.26
C HIS A 462 27.07 5.11 -4.38
N PRO A 463 26.76 5.76 -5.54
CA PRO A 463 27.01 7.17 -5.73
C PRO A 463 26.36 8.00 -4.61
N GLY A 464 27.12 8.93 -4.04
CA GLY A 464 26.65 9.75 -2.91
C GLY A 464 26.97 9.19 -1.52
N CYS A 465 27.41 7.93 -1.42
CA CYS A 465 27.87 7.33 -0.17
C CYS A 465 29.40 7.17 -0.16
N ARG A 466 30.03 7.30 1.01
CA ARG A 466 31.46 7.06 1.16
C ARG A 466 31.73 5.60 1.50
N TYR A 467 32.48 4.88 0.66
CA TYR A 467 32.88 3.50 0.97
C TYR A 467 33.80 3.46 2.19
N GLU A 468 33.43 2.71 3.23
CA GLU A 468 34.15 2.58 4.50
C GLU A 468 34.97 1.29 4.60
N GLY A 469 34.74 0.34 3.70
CA GLY A 469 35.52 -0.87 3.64
C GLY A 469 34.68 -2.15 3.59
N GLY A 470 35.41 -3.27 3.51
CA GLY A 470 34.80 -4.60 3.52
C GLY A 470 35.48 -5.51 4.53
N ARG A 471 34.70 -6.36 5.16
CA ARG A 471 35.19 -7.37 6.11
C ARG A 471 34.68 -8.77 5.78
N ALA A 472 35.46 -9.79 6.17
CA ALA A 472 34.95 -11.15 6.20
C ALA A 472 33.92 -11.29 7.33
N TYR A 473 32.90 -12.10 7.10
CA TYR A 473 31.88 -12.45 8.09
C TYR A 473 31.84 -13.97 8.29
N SER A 474 31.73 -14.40 9.54
CA SER A 474 31.48 -15.80 9.90
C SER A 474 30.87 -15.85 11.31
N ASP A 475 29.76 -16.59 11.46
CA ASP A 475 29.08 -16.81 12.76
C ASP A 475 28.84 -18.30 13.05
N GLY A 476 29.56 -19.19 12.32
CA GLY A 476 29.40 -20.64 12.43
C GLY A 476 28.27 -21.23 11.57
N ARG A 477 27.27 -20.43 11.19
CA ARG A 477 26.18 -20.82 10.26
C ARG A 477 26.41 -20.24 8.87
N TRP A 478 26.84 -19.00 8.83
CA TRP A 478 27.08 -18.24 7.61
C TRP A 478 28.53 -17.84 7.51
N ARG A 479 29.05 -17.80 6.30
CA ARG A 479 30.33 -17.20 5.93
C ARG A 479 30.16 -16.33 4.71
N GLY A 480 30.94 -15.26 4.58
CA GLY A 480 30.83 -14.39 3.43
C GLY A 480 31.57 -13.07 3.59
N ARG A 481 31.11 -12.07 2.86
CA ARG A 481 31.68 -10.73 2.85
C ARG A 481 30.61 -9.70 3.16
N VAL A 482 30.97 -8.73 3.96
CA VAL A 482 30.15 -7.56 4.29
C VAL A 482 30.89 -6.32 3.82
N ARG A 483 30.22 -5.41 3.13
CA ARG A 483 30.71 -4.11 2.70
C ARG A 483 29.84 -3.02 3.30
N THR A 484 30.46 -1.91 3.71
CA THR A 484 29.77 -0.80 4.38
C THR A 484 30.11 0.51 3.69
N TRP A 485 29.12 1.35 3.56
CA TRP A 485 29.20 2.74 3.13
C TRP A 485 28.57 3.63 4.19
N GLY A 486 29.24 4.74 4.50
CA GLY A 486 28.76 5.74 5.43
C GLY A 486 28.50 7.08 4.74
N GLY A 487 27.90 8.00 5.49
CA GLY A 487 27.60 9.34 4.98
C GLY A 487 26.66 9.36 3.79
N CYS A 488 25.79 8.37 3.65
CA CYS A 488 24.72 8.38 2.64
C CYS A 488 23.72 9.48 2.97
N PRO A 489 23.22 10.27 2.00
CA PRO A 489 22.44 11.48 2.24
C PRO A 489 21.21 11.28 3.14
N GLY A 490 20.48 10.18 2.99
CA GLY A 490 19.27 9.89 3.77
C GLY A 490 19.43 8.82 4.85
N ALA A 491 20.36 7.87 4.69
CA ALA A 491 20.36 6.64 5.50
C ALA A 491 21.44 6.59 6.59
N GLY A 492 22.42 7.50 6.60
CA GLY A 492 23.60 7.41 7.45
C GLY A 492 24.55 6.31 7.00
N ALA A 493 24.18 5.04 7.18
CA ALA A 493 24.98 3.89 6.75
C ALA A 493 24.19 2.90 5.88
N LEU A 494 24.85 2.38 4.86
CA LEU A 494 24.39 1.29 4.01
C LEU A 494 25.35 0.12 4.14
N THR A 495 24.83 -1.06 4.37
CA THR A 495 25.62 -2.31 4.41
C THR A 495 25.05 -3.32 3.44
N GLU A 496 25.92 -3.94 2.66
CA GLU A 496 25.59 -5.09 1.83
C GLU A 496 26.39 -6.32 2.24
N ALA A 497 25.75 -7.47 2.26
CA ALA A 497 26.39 -8.72 2.56
C ALA A 497 26.03 -9.81 1.55
N ALA A 498 27.04 -10.58 1.16
CA ALA A 498 26.89 -11.84 0.44
C ALA A 498 27.28 -12.98 1.36
N LEU A 499 26.34 -13.87 1.68
CA LEU A 499 26.53 -14.94 2.64
C LEU A 499 26.23 -16.30 2.00
N VAL A 500 26.98 -17.32 2.43
CA VAL A 500 26.75 -18.72 2.07
C VAL A 500 26.79 -19.58 3.35
N PRO A 501 26.15 -20.75 3.39
CA PRO A 501 26.21 -21.66 4.52
C PRO A 501 27.66 -22.05 4.85
N ALA A 502 28.04 -22.03 6.13
CA ALA A 502 29.42 -22.30 6.57
C ALA A 502 29.87 -23.75 6.31
N GLY A 503 28.94 -24.73 6.35
CA GLY A 503 29.20 -26.16 6.19
C GLY A 503 28.72 -26.79 4.88
N GLY A 504 28.30 -26.01 3.87
CA GLY A 504 27.63 -26.51 2.67
C GLY A 504 28.34 -26.21 1.34
N ALA A 505 27.73 -26.66 0.25
CA ALA A 505 28.19 -26.52 -1.14
C ALA A 505 28.12 -25.07 -1.69
N GLY A 506 28.03 -24.04 -0.85
CA GLY A 506 27.99 -22.62 -1.26
C GLY A 506 26.61 -22.14 -1.74
N ARG A 507 25.54 -22.93 -1.54
CA ARG A 507 24.16 -22.57 -1.91
C ARG A 507 23.17 -23.00 -0.81
N PRO A 508 22.01 -22.30 -0.67
CA PRO A 508 21.69 -21.04 -1.37
C PRO A 508 22.64 -19.89 -0.98
N GLN A 509 22.84 -18.94 -1.88
CA GLN A 509 23.49 -17.68 -1.52
C GLN A 509 22.46 -16.70 -0.97
N VAL A 510 22.87 -15.87 -0.03
CA VAL A 510 22.02 -14.87 0.58
C VAL A 510 22.57 -13.48 0.31
N TYR A 511 21.75 -12.64 -0.29
CA TYR A 511 21.99 -11.20 -0.39
C TYR A 511 21.28 -10.50 0.77
N VAL A 512 21.99 -9.65 1.49
CA VAL A 512 21.43 -8.82 2.55
C VAL A 512 21.82 -7.37 2.31
N GLN A 513 20.85 -6.47 2.33
CA GLN A 513 21.06 -5.03 2.33
C GLN A 513 20.45 -4.42 3.61
N ILE A 514 21.22 -3.64 4.34
CA ILE A 514 20.80 -3.01 5.60
C ILE A 514 21.04 -1.51 5.48
N ARG A 515 20.02 -0.72 5.79
CA ARG A 515 20.08 0.73 5.92
C ARG A 515 19.78 1.13 7.37
N GLY A 516 20.60 2.00 7.94
CA GLY A 516 20.42 2.40 9.35
C GLY A 516 21.44 3.44 9.79
N ARG A 517 21.46 3.72 11.08
CA ARG A 517 22.42 4.65 11.67
C ARG A 517 23.82 4.01 11.80
N GLU A 518 24.85 4.84 11.63
CA GLU A 518 26.23 4.40 11.84
C GLU A 518 26.49 3.97 13.29
N GLY A 519 27.25 2.88 13.48
CA GLY A 519 27.89 2.53 14.76
C GLY A 519 27.01 1.90 15.85
N ASP A 520 25.75 1.53 15.59
CA ASP A 520 24.83 1.00 16.61
C ASP A 520 24.90 -0.54 16.82
N GLY A 521 25.78 -1.23 16.09
CA GLY A 521 25.92 -2.70 16.13
C GLY A 521 24.70 -3.48 15.64
N THR A 522 23.71 -2.82 15.06
CA THR A 522 22.45 -3.41 14.57
C THR A 522 22.70 -4.35 13.41
N THR A 523 23.61 -4.01 12.50
CA THR A 523 24.01 -4.86 11.36
C THR A 523 24.42 -6.26 11.81
N ASP A 524 25.31 -6.37 12.79
CA ASP A 524 25.79 -7.68 13.26
C ASP A 524 24.72 -8.47 14.02
N ARG A 525 23.81 -7.80 14.74
CA ARG A 525 22.65 -8.46 15.36
C ARG A 525 21.69 -9.03 14.32
N ILE A 526 21.38 -8.26 13.27
CA ILE A 526 20.53 -8.69 12.16
C ILE A 526 21.14 -9.90 11.46
N LEU A 527 22.41 -9.83 11.04
CA LEU A 527 23.09 -10.93 10.35
C LEU A 527 23.15 -12.21 11.21
N ARG A 528 23.43 -12.10 12.52
CA ARG A 528 23.39 -13.25 13.44
C ARG A 528 22.00 -13.84 13.64
N SER A 529 20.95 -13.07 13.45
CA SER A 529 19.57 -13.53 13.59
C SER A 529 19.05 -14.28 12.36
N LEU A 530 19.72 -14.15 11.20
CA LEU A 530 19.32 -14.72 9.93
C LEU A 530 19.18 -16.24 9.99
N ARG A 531 18.04 -16.74 9.56
CA ARG A 531 17.71 -18.15 9.38
C ARG A 531 17.28 -18.38 7.94
N VAL A 532 17.74 -19.48 7.37
CA VAL A 532 17.28 -20.00 6.08
C VAL A 532 17.02 -21.49 6.25
N THR A 533 15.85 -21.93 5.84
CA THR A 533 15.38 -23.32 5.93
C THR A 533 15.11 -23.91 4.55
#